data_31aaf72ceac2c5e90a3ff57613eb8104
#
_entry.id   31aaf72ceac2c5e90a3ff57613eb8104
#
_cell.length_a   1.000
_cell.length_b   1.000
_cell.length_c   1.000
_cell.angle_alpha   90.00
_cell.angle_beta   90.00
_cell.angle_gamma   90.00
#
_symmetry.space_group_name_H-M   'P 1'
#
loop_
_entity.id
_entity.type
_entity.pdbx_description
1 polymer ?
#
loop_
_entity_poly.entity_id
_entity_poly.type
_entity_poly.pdbx_seq_one_letter_code
_entity_poly.pdbx_strand_id
1 'polypeptide(L)'
;KTLSWKVSEAQLAKVSQVIRELKLDAFANTPVRSLSGGQKQLVFLAQSFVSEPRLLLLDEPTSALDVRHQLVVMETVHRYCKKRNAVALYVIHDLMLASRFSDAMLFLHNGMAHAFDTPDAVLNSETIDPIYQIESLIEKNSRGLTTMTPIKPL
;
A
#
# COMPACT_ATOMS: atom_id res chain seq x y z
N LYS A 1 9.24 35.41 20.35
CA LYS A 1 7.81 34.99 20.32
C LYS A 1 7.78 33.49 19.96
N THR A 2 7.65 32.63 20.96
CA THR A 2 7.42 31.19 20.77
C THR A 2 6.02 31.03 20.20
N LEU A 3 5.90 30.58 18.94
CA LEU A 3 4.63 30.15 18.37
C LEU A 3 4.19 28.87 19.14
N SER A 4 3.28 29.04 20.10
CA SER A 4 2.62 27.90 20.74
C SER A 4 1.55 27.38 19.78
N TRP A 5 1.85 26.29 19.08
CA TRP A 5 0.88 25.56 18.28
C TRP A 5 -0.01 24.78 19.26
N LYS A 6 -1.17 25.36 19.59
CA LYS A 6 -2.19 24.60 20.36
C LYS A 6 -2.88 23.67 19.38
N VAL A 7 -2.63 22.37 19.54
CA VAL A 7 -3.37 21.31 18.82
C VAL A 7 -4.80 21.31 19.36
N SER A 8 -5.80 21.40 18.48
CA SER A 8 -7.21 21.37 18.88
C SER A 8 -7.66 19.96 19.28
N GLU A 9 -8.70 19.86 20.08
CA GLU A 9 -9.31 18.55 20.45
C GLU A 9 -9.75 17.77 19.22
N ALA A 10 -10.29 18.45 18.20
CA ALA A 10 -10.68 17.84 16.94
C ALA A 10 -9.48 17.22 16.19
N GLN A 11 -8.32 17.90 16.20
CA GLN A 11 -7.09 17.34 15.61
C GLN A 11 -6.59 16.13 16.39
N LEU A 12 -6.63 16.17 17.73
CA LEU A 12 -6.26 15.02 18.57
C LEU A 12 -7.19 13.83 18.34
N ALA A 13 -8.49 14.07 18.18
CA ALA A 13 -9.46 13.02 17.87
C ALA A 13 -9.14 12.33 16.53
N LYS A 14 -8.80 13.10 15.49
CA LYS A 14 -8.39 12.56 14.18
C LYS A 14 -7.12 11.70 14.30
N VAL A 15 -6.11 12.19 14.98
CA VAL A 15 -4.86 11.44 15.21
C VAL A 15 -5.16 10.13 15.94
N SER A 16 -5.96 10.18 17.02
CA SER A 16 -6.35 8.99 17.77
C SER A 16 -7.13 7.97 16.93
N GLN A 17 -7.98 8.44 16.02
CA GLN A 17 -8.69 7.58 15.10
C GLN A 17 -7.72 6.87 14.14
N VAL A 18 -6.80 7.60 13.51
CA VAL A 18 -5.82 7.02 12.58
C VAL A 18 -4.90 6.02 13.29
N ILE A 19 -4.45 6.31 14.51
CA ILE A 19 -3.66 5.39 15.34
C ILE A 19 -4.39 4.06 15.50
N ARG A 20 -5.67 4.07 15.87
CA ARG A 20 -6.48 2.85 16.01
C ARG A 20 -6.67 2.12 14.69
N GLU A 21 -6.99 2.85 13.60
CA GLU A 21 -7.22 2.25 12.27
C GLU A 21 -5.98 1.49 11.75
N LEU A 22 -4.77 2.01 12.02
CA LEU A 22 -3.50 1.39 11.65
C LEU A 22 -2.93 0.45 12.74
N LYS A 23 -3.64 0.26 13.86
CA LYS A 23 -3.21 -0.58 15.00
C LYS A 23 -1.86 -0.15 15.59
N LEU A 24 -1.68 1.17 15.73
CA LEU A 24 -0.45 1.77 16.25
C LEU A 24 -0.48 2.04 17.75
N ASP A 25 -1.54 1.63 18.46
CA ASP A 25 -1.77 1.93 19.87
C ASP A 25 -0.59 1.53 20.76
N ALA A 26 0.04 0.39 20.48
CA ALA A 26 1.14 -0.16 21.28
C ALA A 26 2.38 0.77 21.36
N PHE A 27 2.57 1.64 20.38
CA PHE A 27 3.72 2.56 20.32
C PHE A 27 3.33 4.03 20.10
N ALA A 28 2.05 4.37 20.30
CA ALA A 28 1.54 5.73 20.14
C ALA A 28 2.28 6.78 20.99
N ASN A 29 2.80 6.38 22.16
CA ASN A 29 3.58 7.22 23.08
C ASN A 29 5.09 6.99 22.98
N THR A 30 5.55 6.17 22.01
CA THR A 30 6.98 5.90 21.85
C THR A 30 7.62 6.99 20.98
N PRO A 31 8.76 7.57 21.40
CA PRO A 31 9.47 8.53 20.57
C PRO A 31 9.83 7.93 19.21
N VAL A 32 9.58 8.67 18.11
CA VAL A 32 9.81 8.18 16.72
C VAL A 32 11.23 7.65 16.50
N ARG A 33 12.22 8.27 17.16
CA ARG A 33 13.63 7.81 17.08
C ARG A 33 13.84 6.37 17.57
N SER A 34 12.98 5.90 18.49
CA SER A 34 13.06 4.57 19.11
C SER A 34 12.26 3.51 18.34
N LEU A 35 11.52 3.91 17.30
CA LEU A 35 10.75 3.00 16.47
C LEU A 35 11.63 2.27 15.47
N SER A 36 11.26 1.02 15.14
CA SER A 36 11.86 0.26 14.03
C SER A 36 11.57 0.93 12.67
N GLY A 37 12.27 0.51 11.61
CA GLY A 37 12.04 1.03 10.26
C GLY A 37 10.59 0.86 9.81
N GLY A 38 10.01 -0.33 9.97
CA GLY A 38 8.61 -0.60 9.65
C GLY A 38 7.62 0.21 10.49
N GLN A 39 7.88 0.36 11.81
CA GLN A 39 7.03 1.20 12.67
C GLN A 39 7.08 2.68 12.25
N LYS A 40 8.24 3.20 11.85
CA LYS A 40 8.36 4.56 11.30
C LYS A 40 7.55 4.72 10.03
N GLN A 41 7.60 3.73 9.12
CA GLN A 41 6.83 3.74 7.88
C GLN A 41 5.33 3.81 8.15
N LEU A 42 4.82 3.03 9.11
CA LEU A 42 3.42 3.10 9.54
C LEU A 42 3.05 4.48 10.12
N VAL A 43 3.94 5.11 10.89
CA VAL A 43 3.72 6.47 11.41
C VAL A 43 3.67 7.50 10.28
N PHE A 44 4.57 7.43 9.28
CA PHE A 44 4.52 8.32 8.12
C PHE A 44 3.24 8.14 7.29
N LEU A 45 2.79 6.89 7.11
CA LEU A 45 1.50 6.63 6.49
C LEU A 45 0.35 7.23 7.31
N ALA A 46 0.38 7.08 8.64
CA ALA A 46 -0.61 7.67 9.53
C ALA A 46 -0.70 9.20 9.38
N GLN A 47 0.43 9.88 9.26
CA GLN A 47 0.46 11.32 9.02
C GLN A 47 -0.29 11.72 7.72
N SER A 48 -0.17 10.91 6.67
CA SER A 48 -0.89 11.15 5.40
C SER A 48 -2.40 11.09 5.59
N PHE A 49 -2.90 10.16 6.40
CA PHE A 49 -4.34 10.03 6.64
C PHE A 49 -4.94 11.13 7.51
N VAL A 50 -4.16 11.71 8.43
CA VAL A 50 -4.65 12.80 9.31
C VAL A 50 -5.13 14.01 8.51
N SER A 51 -4.49 14.30 7.37
CA SER A 51 -4.86 15.42 6.49
C SER A 51 -6.12 15.16 5.65
N GLU A 52 -6.69 13.95 5.70
CA GLU A 52 -7.87 13.51 4.95
C GLU A 52 -7.76 13.78 3.43
N PRO A 53 -6.69 13.34 2.76
CA PRO A 53 -6.46 13.64 1.35
C PRO A 53 -7.47 12.96 0.44
N ARG A 54 -7.75 13.59 -0.71
CA ARG A 54 -8.54 12.97 -1.80
C ARG A 54 -7.67 12.17 -2.77
N LEU A 55 -6.37 12.37 -2.73
CA LEU A 55 -5.37 11.62 -3.51
C LEU A 55 -4.22 11.23 -2.58
N LEU A 56 -3.93 9.96 -2.50
CA LEU A 56 -2.79 9.37 -1.82
C LEU A 56 -1.76 8.94 -2.87
N LEU A 57 -0.53 9.42 -2.74
CA LEU A 57 0.61 8.95 -3.53
C LEU A 57 1.55 8.21 -2.58
N LEU A 58 1.71 6.91 -2.77
CA LEU A 58 2.44 6.03 -1.87
C LEU A 58 3.55 5.32 -2.64
N ASP A 59 4.78 5.56 -2.26
CA ASP A 59 5.94 4.90 -2.83
C ASP A 59 6.38 3.76 -1.90
N GLU A 60 6.26 2.53 -2.38
CA GLU A 60 6.57 1.29 -1.66
C GLU A 60 6.04 1.24 -0.20
N PRO A 61 4.74 1.47 0.05
CA PRO A 61 4.22 1.63 1.41
C PRO A 61 4.33 0.38 2.28
N THR A 62 4.74 -0.76 1.72
CA THR A 62 4.80 -2.06 2.38
C THR A 62 6.18 -2.71 2.41
N SER A 63 7.21 -2.12 1.79
CA SER A 63 8.52 -2.75 1.57
C SER A 63 9.29 -3.13 2.86
N ALA A 64 9.13 -2.35 3.94
CA ALA A 64 9.81 -2.59 5.23
C ALA A 64 8.91 -3.26 6.28
N LEU A 65 7.76 -3.83 5.87
CA LEU A 65 6.76 -4.38 6.77
C LEU A 65 6.71 -5.91 6.69
N ASP A 66 6.39 -6.55 7.80
CA ASP A 66 5.98 -7.96 7.81
C ASP A 66 4.61 -8.14 7.15
N VAL A 67 4.29 -9.38 6.75
CA VAL A 67 3.07 -9.73 6.00
C VAL A 67 1.80 -9.24 6.69
N ARG A 68 1.73 -9.31 8.04
CA ARG A 68 0.57 -8.84 8.79
C ARG A 68 0.38 -7.33 8.64
N HIS A 69 1.46 -6.56 8.79
CA HIS A 69 1.41 -5.11 8.67
C HIS A 69 1.20 -4.65 7.22
N GLN A 70 1.74 -5.37 6.23
CA GLN A 70 1.44 -5.13 4.81
C GLN A 70 -0.07 -5.20 4.55
N LEU A 71 -0.72 -6.25 5.03
CA LEU A 71 -2.18 -6.41 4.90
C LEU A 71 -2.94 -5.29 5.62
N VAL A 72 -2.53 -4.91 6.84
CA VAL A 72 -3.16 -3.81 7.59
C VAL A 72 -3.08 -2.50 6.82
N VAL A 73 -1.92 -2.18 6.24
CA VAL A 73 -1.72 -0.97 5.42
C VAL A 73 -2.65 -0.98 4.22
N MET A 74 -2.62 -2.04 3.42
CA MET A 74 -3.39 -2.12 2.17
C MET A 74 -4.91 -2.10 2.44
N GLU A 75 -5.39 -2.86 3.43
CA GLU A 75 -6.79 -2.82 3.86
C GLU A 75 -7.20 -1.42 4.33
N THR A 76 -6.30 -0.72 5.05
CA THR A 76 -6.62 0.62 5.56
C THR A 76 -6.68 1.63 4.42
N VAL A 77 -5.74 1.59 3.46
CA VAL A 77 -5.76 2.42 2.24
C VAL A 77 -7.05 2.16 1.45
N HIS A 78 -7.34 0.90 1.16
CA HIS A 78 -8.54 0.51 0.40
C HIS A 78 -9.82 1.01 1.08
N ARG A 79 -9.99 0.73 2.37
CA ARG A 79 -11.14 1.18 3.16
C ARG A 79 -11.26 2.70 3.22
N TYR A 80 -10.12 3.41 3.37
CA TYR A 80 -10.07 4.86 3.33
C TYR A 80 -10.59 5.41 2.00
N CYS A 81 -10.08 4.89 0.88
CA CYS A 81 -10.50 5.31 -0.46
C CYS A 81 -12.00 5.09 -0.69
N LYS A 82 -12.52 3.93 -0.33
CA LYS A 82 -13.96 3.63 -0.43
C LYS A 82 -14.81 4.56 0.44
N LYS A 83 -14.42 4.79 1.71
CA LYS A 83 -15.18 5.62 2.66
C LYS A 83 -15.18 7.10 2.29
N ARG A 84 -14.07 7.62 1.74
CA ARG A 84 -13.85 9.04 1.47
C ARG A 84 -14.00 9.41 0.00
N ASN A 85 -14.32 8.45 -0.88
CA ASN A 85 -14.30 8.63 -2.33
C ASN A 85 -12.96 9.26 -2.78
N ALA A 86 -11.85 8.73 -2.25
CA ALA A 86 -10.50 9.14 -2.53
C ALA A 86 -9.82 8.14 -3.46
N VAL A 87 -8.72 8.55 -4.08
CA VAL A 87 -7.89 7.72 -4.96
C VAL A 87 -6.56 7.48 -4.28
N ALA A 88 -6.04 6.26 -4.36
CA ALA A 88 -4.67 5.93 -4.01
C ALA A 88 -3.92 5.43 -5.25
N LEU A 89 -2.77 6.04 -5.51
CA LEU A 89 -1.79 5.54 -6.46
C LEU A 89 -0.57 5.08 -5.66
N TYR A 90 -0.16 3.83 -5.83
CA TYR A 90 1.00 3.30 -5.13
C TYR A 90 1.90 2.50 -6.06
N VAL A 91 3.20 2.63 -5.82
CA VAL A 91 4.22 1.77 -6.41
C VAL A 91 4.45 0.61 -5.45
N ILE A 92 4.43 -0.62 -5.96
CA ILE A 92 4.57 -1.83 -5.16
C ILE A 92 5.26 -2.93 -5.97
N HIS A 93 6.13 -3.70 -5.32
CA HIS A 93 6.85 -4.81 -5.96
C HIS A 93 6.13 -6.15 -5.83
N ASP A 94 5.30 -6.32 -4.81
CA ASP A 94 4.51 -7.53 -4.61
C ASP A 94 3.27 -7.50 -5.48
N LEU A 95 3.32 -8.22 -6.61
CA LEU A 95 2.23 -8.30 -7.60
C LEU A 95 0.97 -8.93 -7.00
N MET A 96 1.12 -9.89 -6.09
CA MET A 96 -0.03 -10.57 -5.51
C MET A 96 -0.73 -9.69 -4.48
N LEU A 97 0.04 -8.92 -3.73
CA LEU A 97 -0.52 -7.91 -2.85
C LEU A 97 -1.19 -6.78 -3.64
N ALA A 98 -0.55 -6.30 -4.71
CA ALA A 98 -1.11 -5.29 -5.60
C ALA A 98 -2.45 -5.76 -6.21
N SER A 99 -2.49 -6.96 -6.79
CA SER A 99 -3.68 -7.50 -7.44
C SER A 99 -4.88 -7.61 -6.52
N ARG A 100 -4.64 -7.88 -5.25
CA ARG A 100 -5.69 -8.06 -4.25
C ARG A 100 -6.35 -6.75 -3.81
N PHE A 101 -5.63 -5.63 -3.88
CA PHE A 101 -6.08 -4.36 -3.31
C PHE A 101 -6.25 -3.23 -4.33
N SER A 102 -5.93 -3.46 -5.62
CA SER A 102 -6.08 -2.47 -6.68
C SER A 102 -7.36 -2.70 -7.48
N ASP A 103 -8.00 -1.61 -7.90
CA ASP A 103 -9.06 -1.64 -8.91
C ASP A 103 -8.45 -1.71 -10.34
N ALA A 104 -7.22 -1.17 -10.53
CA ALA A 104 -6.46 -1.25 -11.78
C ALA A 104 -4.95 -1.32 -11.48
N MET A 105 -4.19 -1.92 -12.40
CA MET A 105 -2.73 -2.01 -12.35
C MET A 105 -2.12 -1.44 -13.63
N LEU A 106 -1.03 -0.68 -13.47
CA LEU A 106 -0.23 -0.15 -14.56
C LEU A 106 1.17 -0.78 -14.49
N PHE A 107 1.57 -1.44 -15.55
CA PHE A 107 2.94 -1.92 -15.73
C PHE A 107 3.75 -0.92 -16.55
N LEU A 108 4.87 -0.49 -15.99
CA LEU A 108 5.84 0.36 -16.68
C LEU A 108 7.07 -0.48 -17.06
N HIS A 109 7.46 -0.42 -18.30
CA HIS A 109 8.65 -1.09 -18.81
C HIS A 109 9.42 -0.18 -19.77
N ASN A 110 10.72 -0.04 -19.60
CA ASN A 110 11.58 0.82 -20.41
C ASN A 110 11.06 2.26 -20.56
N GLY A 111 10.49 2.84 -19.49
CA GLY A 111 9.96 4.20 -19.47
C GLY A 111 8.61 4.39 -20.18
N MET A 112 7.95 3.33 -20.60
CA MET A 112 6.65 3.36 -21.27
C MET A 112 5.61 2.55 -20.49
N ALA A 113 4.33 2.92 -20.67
CA ALA A 113 3.22 2.10 -20.22
C ALA A 113 3.14 0.83 -21.09
N HIS A 114 3.31 -0.32 -20.47
CA HIS A 114 3.27 -1.62 -21.16
C HIS A 114 1.88 -2.24 -21.13
N ALA A 115 1.22 -2.20 -19.97
CA ALA A 115 -0.15 -2.69 -19.80
C ALA A 115 -0.86 -1.85 -18.73
N PHE A 116 -2.16 -1.59 -18.91
CA PHE A 116 -3.02 -0.92 -17.95
C PHE A 116 -4.44 -1.45 -18.04
N ASP A 117 -4.89 -2.15 -17.02
CA ASP A 117 -6.26 -2.67 -16.91
C ASP A 117 -6.51 -3.18 -15.48
N THR A 118 -7.62 -3.90 -15.28
CA THR A 118 -7.90 -4.63 -14.04
C THR A 118 -6.81 -5.66 -13.75
N PRO A 119 -6.58 -6.01 -12.48
CA PRO A 119 -5.57 -7.01 -12.13
C PRO A 119 -5.70 -8.33 -12.90
N ASP A 120 -6.92 -8.84 -13.05
CA ASP A 120 -7.19 -10.09 -13.76
C ASP A 120 -6.85 -10.02 -15.26
N ALA A 121 -6.95 -8.84 -15.88
CA ALA A 121 -6.64 -8.66 -17.29
C ALA A 121 -5.13 -8.53 -17.55
N VAL A 122 -4.38 -7.89 -16.65
CA VAL A 122 -2.95 -7.63 -16.86
C VAL A 122 -2.02 -8.67 -16.25
N LEU A 123 -2.48 -9.47 -15.26
CA LEU A 123 -1.69 -10.54 -14.66
C LEU A 123 -1.80 -11.81 -15.50
N ASN A 124 -1.01 -11.87 -16.56
CA ASN A 124 -0.83 -13.02 -17.44
C ASN A 124 0.64 -13.13 -17.87
N SER A 125 1.05 -14.30 -18.36
CA SER A 125 2.46 -14.53 -18.74
C SER A 125 2.92 -13.62 -19.88
N GLU A 126 2.03 -13.24 -20.81
CA GLU A 126 2.36 -12.35 -21.91
C GLU A 126 2.78 -10.94 -21.43
N THR A 127 2.21 -10.47 -20.33
CA THR A 127 2.54 -9.19 -19.70
C THR A 127 3.74 -9.33 -18.76
N ILE A 128 3.77 -10.38 -17.92
CA ILE A 128 4.72 -10.50 -16.82
C ILE A 128 6.09 -10.97 -17.27
N ASP A 129 6.13 -12.00 -18.11
CA ASP A 129 7.39 -12.65 -18.48
C ASP A 129 8.38 -11.72 -19.17
N PRO A 130 7.98 -10.87 -20.12
CA PRO A 130 8.91 -9.92 -20.75
C PRO A 130 9.42 -8.83 -19.80
N ILE A 131 8.58 -8.38 -18.85
CA ILE A 131 8.93 -7.31 -17.90
C ILE A 131 9.95 -7.81 -16.89
N TYR A 132 9.70 -9.00 -16.32
CA TYR A 132 10.52 -9.58 -15.26
C TYR A 132 11.62 -10.51 -15.76
N GLN A 133 11.65 -10.80 -17.07
CA GLN A 133 12.58 -11.72 -17.72
C GLN A 133 12.57 -13.12 -17.07
N ILE A 134 11.36 -13.64 -16.88
CA ILE A 134 11.11 -14.96 -16.29
C ILE A 134 10.10 -15.74 -17.12
N GLU A 135 10.07 -17.05 -16.93
CA GLU A 135 8.91 -17.89 -17.24
C GLU A 135 8.06 -17.98 -16.00
N SER A 136 6.77 -17.67 -16.08
CA SER A 136 5.86 -17.72 -14.94
C SER A 136 4.63 -18.58 -15.21
N LEU A 137 4.10 -19.20 -14.16
CA LEU A 137 2.78 -19.82 -14.13
C LEU A 137 1.82 -18.92 -13.39
N ILE A 138 0.78 -18.46 -14.07
CA ILE A 138 -0.26 -17.60 -13.48
C ILE A 138 -1.58 -18.34 -13.52
N GLU A 139 -2.19 -18.54 -12.36
CA GLU A 139 -3.42 -19.32 -12.21
C GLU A 139 -4.31 -18.73 -11.09
N LYS A 140 -5.57 -19.16 -11.05
CA LYS A 140 -6.47 -18.83 -9.94
C LYS A 140 -6.53 -20.00 -8.96
N ASN A 141 -6.27 -19.70 -7.69
CA ASN A 141 -6.41 -20.70 -6.63
C ASN A 141 -7.89 -21.02 -6.33
N SER A 142 -8.13 -21.99 -5.43
CA SER A 142 -9.48 -22.43 -5.03
C SER A 142 -10.37 -21.34 -4.44
N ARG A 143 -9.81 -20.18 -4.05
CA ARG A 143 -10.53 -19.00 -3.56
C ARG A 143 -10.74 -17.93 -4.66
N GLY A 144 -10.40 -18.23 -5.91
CA GLY A 144 -10.49 -17.32 -7.04
C GLY A 144 -9.44 -16.20 -7.03
N LEU A 145 -8.43 -16.26 -6.16
CA LEU A 145 -7.35 -15.29 -6.14
C LEU A 145 -6.30 -15.67 -7.17
N THR A 146 -5.84 -14.69 -7.95
CA THR A 146 -4.72 -14.87 -8.87
C THR A 146 -3.44 -15.13 -8.09
N THR A 147 -2.68 -16.11 -8.51
CA THR A 147 -1.38 -16.50 -7.97
C THR A 147 -0.37 -16.56 -9.10
N MET A 148 0.87 -16.17 -8.82
CA MET A 148 1.98 -16.24 -9.75
C MET A 148 3.10 -17.07 -9.14
N THR A 149 3.57 -18.06 -9.88
CA THR A 149 4.73 -18.87 -9.52
C THR A 149 5.82 -18.64 -10.55
N PRO A 150 6.95 -17.98 -10.21
CA PRO A 150 8.09 -17.90 -11.10
C PRO A 150 8.72 -19.30 -11.25
N ILE A 151 9.00 -19.71 -12.48
CA ILE A 151 9.53 -21.04 -12.81
C ILE A 151 11.04 -20.97 -13.01
N LYS A 152 11.51 -20.06 -13.87
CA LYS A 152 12.94 -19.87 -14.17
C LYS A 152 13.19 -18.51 -14.82
N PRO A 153 14.41 -17.98 -14.81
CA PRO A 153 14.79 -16.83 -15.62
C PRO A 153 14.75 -17.19 -17.11
N LEU A 154 14.47 -16.20 -17.97
CA LEU A 154 14.54 -16.29 -19.45
C LEU A 154 15.96 -15.97 -19.94
#